data_232a1234b0fc3a55e7d101be76dfe9ac
#
_entry.id   232a1234b0fc3a55e7d101be76dfe9ac
#
_cell.length_a   1.000
_cell.length_b   1.000
_cell.length_c   1.000
_cell.angle_alpha   90.00
_cell.angle_beta   90.00
_cell.angle_gamma   90.00
#
_symmetry.space_group_name_H-M   'P 1'
#
loop_
_entity.id
_entity.type
_entity.pdbx_description
1 polymer ?
#
loop_
_entity_poly.entity_id
_entity_poly.type
_entity_poly.pdbx_seq_one_letter_code
_entity_poly.pdbx_strand_id
1 'polypeptide(L)'
;MNKVVLIGRLTKDPDLQFLPGSGKAVTKFTLAVDRRFSRDGQQEADFIPIVVWNKIAESSANYLSRGKLAGVAGRIQTRSYEAKDGTRRYITEVVADEVQFLEWGDKKQQQQRDNNDNADYIEVEDDGDIPFNLAVSQAA
;
A
#
# COMPACT_ATOMS: atom_id res chain seq x y z
N MET A 1 13.08 -13.45 -16.24
CA MET A 1 12.53 -12.12 -15.88
C MET A 1 11.49 -12.32 -14.80
N ASN A 2 11.55 -11.52 -13.72
CA ASN A 2 10.64 -11.63 -12.58
C ASN A 2 10.23 -10.22 -12.16
N LYS A 3 9.09 -9.78 -12.63
CA LYS A 3 8.58 -8.43 -12.40
C LYS A 3 7.10 -8.46 -12.15
N VAL A 4 6.68 -7.70 -11.14
CA VAL A 4 5.27 -7.57 -10.77
C VAL A 4 4.96 -6.10 -10.55
N VAL A 5 3.83 -5.65 -11.06
CA VAL A 5 3.32 -4.30 -10.80
C VAL A 5 1.87 -4.45 -10.36
N LEU A 6 1.56 -3.95 -9.18
CA LEU A 6 0.24 -4.10 -8.58
C LEU A 6 -0.26 -2.75 -8.08
N ILE A 7 -1.56 -2.56 -8.19
CA ILE A 7 -2.24 -1.43 -7.56
C ILE A 7 -3.40 -2.01 -6.76
N GLY A 8 -3.47 -1.63 -5.50
CA GLY A 8 -4.53 -2.14 -4.63
C GLY A 8 -4.58 -1.39 -3.33
N ARG A 9 -5.47 -1.84 -2.43
CA ARG A 9 -5.65 -1.20 -1.13
C ARG A 9 -5.13 -2.10 -0.03
N LEU A 10 -4.56 -1.49 0.99
CA LEU A 10 -4.10 -2.25 2.15
C LEU A 10 -5.29 -2.80 2.92
N THR A 11 -5.18 -4.05 3.33
CA THR A 11 -6.23 -4.71 4.12
C THR A 11 -6.08 -4.46 5.61
N LYS A 12 -4.87 -4.10 6.05
CA LYS A 12 -4.52 -3.78 7.43
C LYS A 12 -3.45 -2.72 7.43
N ASP A 13 -3.22 -2.13 8.59
CA ASP A 13 -2.09 -1.22 8.75
C ASP A 13 -0.78 -1.97 8.52
N PRO A 14 0.22 -1.33 7.90
CA PRO A 14 1.50 -1.99 7.69
C PRO A 14 2.21 -2.30 9.00
N ASP A 15 2.89 -3.44 9.04
CA ASP A 15 3.61 -3.90 10.20
C ASP A 15 5.11 -3.66 9.99
N LEU A 16 5.65 -2.66 10.67
CA LEU A 16 7.06 -2.32 10.60
C LEU A 16 7.82 -3.02 11.72
N GLN A 17 8.89 -3.69 11.36
CA GLN A 17 9.79 -4.33 12.31
C GLN A 17 11.23 -4.04 11.94
N PHE A 18 12.10 -4.09 12.96
CA PHE A 18 13.54 -3.96 12.75
C PHE A 18 14.18 -5.30 13.10
N LEU A 19 15.00 -5.80 12.21
CA LEU A 19 15.66 -7.09 12.45
C LEU A 19 16.71 -6.98 13.54
N PRO A 20 16.75 -7.93 14.49
CA PRO A 20 17.78 -7.94 15.51
C PRO A 20 19.14 -8.15 14.86
N GLY A 21 20.14 -7.47 15.37
CA GLY A 21 21.50 -7.56 14.86
C GLY A 21 21.81 -6.55 13.78
N SER A 22 21.14 -6.63 12.63
CA SER A 22 21.41 -5.72 11.52
C SER A 22 20.69 -4.39 11.64
N GLY A 23 19.57 -4.35 12.35
CA GLY A 23 18.73 -3.16 12.44
C GLY A 23 18.00 -2.80 11.17
N LYS A 24 17.98 -3.67 10.18
CA LYS A 24 17.28 -3.39 8.93
C LYS A 24 15.78 -3.33 9.14
N ALA A 25 15.16 -2.33 8.53
CA ALA A 25 13.73 -2.18 8.60
C ALA A 25 13.04 -3.10 7.59
N VAL A 26 11.96 -3.74 8.00
CA VAL A 26 11.11 -4.52 7.11
C VAL A 26 9.66 -4.19 7.43
N THR A 27 8.88 -3.92 6.40
CA THR A 27 7.46 -3.66 6.53
C THR A 27 6.69 -4.70 5.74
N LYS A 28 5.66 -5.25 6.35
CA LYS A 28 4.79 -6.23 5.70
C LYS A 28 3.37 -5.73 5.70
N PHE A 29 2.71 -5.89 4.58
CA PHE A 29 1.29 -5.60 4.46
C PHE A 29 0.69 -6.47 3.37
N THR A 30 -0.64 -6.53 3.34
CA THR A 30 -1.37 -7.27 2.32
C THR A 30 -2.15 -6.29 1.45
N LEU A 31 -1.99 -6.44 0.15
CA LEU A 31 -2.69 -5.64 -0.83
C LEU A 31 -3.89 -6.41 -1.37
N ALA A 32 -5.04 -5.78 -1.37
CA ALA A 32 -6.22 -6.31 -2.05
C ALA A 32 -6.24 -5.74 -3.46
N VAL A 33 -5.96 -6.59 -4.43
CA VAL A 33 -5.88 -6.22 -5.84
C VAL A 33 -7.12 -6.75 -6.55
N ASP A 34 -7.90 -5.84 -7.10
CA ASP A 34 -9.15 -6.22 -7.76
C ASP A 34 -8.87 -7.04 -9.01
N ARG A 35 -9.66 -8.08 -9.20
CA ARG A 35 -9.59 -8.87 -10.42
C ARG A 35 -10.24 -8.10 -11.56
N ARG A 36 -9.66 -8.26 -12.73
CA ARG A 36 -10.10 -7.56 -13.92
C ARG A 36 -11.51 -7.91 -14.33
N PHE A 37 -11.89 -9.17 -14.14
CA PHE A 37 -13.22 -9.65 -14.48
C PHE A 37 -13.85 -10.28 -13.24
N SER A 38 -15.06 -9.88 -12.93
CA SER A 38 -15.81 -10.47 -11.84
C SER A 38 -16.73 -11.54 -12.36
N ARG A 39 -16.90 -12.61 -11.59
CA ARG A 39 -17.90 -13.61 -11.88
C ARG A 39 -19.22 -13.16 -11.29
N ASP A 40 -20.30 -13.37 -12.01
CA ASP A 40 -21.66 -13.14 -11.51
C ASP A 40 -21.88 -11.72 -10.96
N GLY A 41 -21.16 -10.76 -11.52
CA GLY A 41 -21.32 -9.37 -11.13
C GLY A 41 -20.73 -9.03 -9.75
N GLN A 42 -20.04 -9.95 -9.10
CA GLN A 42 -19.40 -9.69 -7.81
C GLN A 42 -17.94 -9.36 -8.01
N GLN A 43 -17.53 -8.28 -7.38
CA GLN A 43 -16.13 -7.87 -7.42
C GLN A 43 -15.29 -8.82 -6.56
N GLU A 44 -14.28 -9.41 -7.17
CA GLU A 44 -13.34 -10.28 -6.47
C GLU A 44 -11.97 -9.61 -6.39
N ALA A 45 -11.25 -9.90 -5.35
CA ALA A 45 -9.90 -9.39 -5.14
C ALA A 45 -8.95 -10.51 -4.77
N ASP A 46 -7.70 -10.34 -5.18
CA ASP A 46 -6.61 -11.20 -4.74
C ASP A 46 -5.87 -10.51 -3.61
N PHE A 47 -5.58 -11.26 -2.56
CA PHE A 47 -4.88 -10.73 -1.40
C PHE A 47 -3.42 -11.14 -1.49
N ILE A 48 -2.56 -10.16 -1.72
CA ILE A 48 -1.16 -10.42 -2.04
C ILE A 48 -0.27 -9.88 -0.93
N PRO A 49 0.53 -10.74 -0.28
CA PRO A 49 1.47 -10.27 0.75
C PRO A 49 2.64 -9.53 0.11
N ILE A 50 2.93 -8.38 0.68
CA ILE A 50 3.99 -7.50 0.21
C ILE A 50 5.02 -7.35 1.32
N VAL A 51 6.29 -7.43 0.95
CA VAL A 51 7.42 -7.22 1.86
C VAL A 51 8.26 -6.08 1.33
N VAL A 52 8.56 -5.12 2.18
CA VAL A 52 9.33 -3.93 1.83
C VAL A 52 10.50 -3.79 2.79
N TRP A 53 11.66 -3.47 2.25
CA TRP A 53 12.90 -3.38 3.05
C TRP A 53 13.46 -1.96 3.09
N ASN A 54 14.23 -1.67 4.14
CA ASN A 54 15.06 -0.47 4.28
C ASN A 54 14.25 0.83 4.34
N LYS A 55 14.70 1.87 3.66
CA LYS A 55 14.04 3.18 3.72
C LYS A 55 12.61 3.15 3.19
N ILE A 56 12.36 2.36 2.17
CA ILE A 56 11.02 2.24 1.61
C ILE A 56 10.09 1.60 2.64
N ALA A 57 10.61 0.69 3.46
CA ALA A 57 9.84 0.08 4.54
C ALA A 57 9.37 1.12 5.55
N GLU A 58 10.27 2.01 5.95
CA GLU A 58 9.94 3.07 6.92
C GLU A 58 8.93 4.06 6.31
N SER A 59 9.14 4.48 5.08
CA SER A 59 8.21 5.37 4.40
C SER A 59 6.84 4.74 4.26
N SER A 60 6.79 3.47 3.90
CA SER A 60 5.53 2.75 3.73
C SER A 60 4.77 2.67 5.05
N ALA A 61 5.47 2.39 6.14
CA ALA A 61 4.83 2.31 7.45
C ALA A 61 4.32 3.67 7.90
N ASN A 62 5.03 4.74 7.56
CA ASN A 62 4.64 6.09 7.97
C ASN A 62 3.45 6.64 7.18
N TYR A 63 3.38 6.35 5.90
CA TYR A 63 2.40 6.99 5.02
C TYR A 63 1.22 6.09 4.63
N LEU A 64 1.34 4.79 4.78
CA LEU A 64 0.26 3.88 4.45
C LEU A 64 -0.51 3.46 5.70
N SER A 65 -1.78 3.19 5.50
CA SER A 65 -2.65 2.64 6.53
C SER A 65 -3.74 1.81 5.87
N ARG A 66 -4.49 1.11 6.67
CA ARG A 66 -5.59 0.28 6.19
C ARG A 66 -6.50 1.07 5.26
N GLY A 67 -6.81 0.50 4.13
CA GLY A 67 -7.70 1.08 3.13
C GLY A 67 -7.05 2.02 2.14
N LYS A 68 -5.78 2.40 2.36
CA LYS A 68 -5.09 3.31 1.45
C LYS A 68 -4.74 2.63 0.14
N LEU A 69 -4.78 3.40 -0.92
CA LEU A 69 -4.42 2.92 -2.25
C LEU A 69 -2.93 3.07 -2.46
N ALA A 70 -2.29 1.99 -2.90
CA ALA A 70 -0.84 1.98 -3.14
C ALA A 70 -0.52 1.24 -4.42
N GLY A 71 0.54 1.70 -5.09
CA GLY A 71 1.13 1.00 -6.22
C GLY A 71 2.44 0.35 -5.78
N VAL A 72 2.63 -0.90 -6.15
CA VAL A 72 3.83 -1.66 -5.78
C VAL A 72 4.44 -2.25 -7.03
N ALA A 73 5.74 -2.03 -7.20
CA ALA A 73 6.52 -2.69 -8.24
C ALA A 73 7.62 -3.50 -7.56
N GLY A 74 7.80 -4.72 -8.01
CA GLY A 74 8.79 -5.59 -7.39
C GLY A 74 8.89 -6.93 -8.09
N ARG A 75 9.21 -7.95 -7.32
CA ARG A 75 9.37 -9.31 -7.83
C ARG A 75 8.68 -10.31 -6.92
N ILE A 76 8.31 -11.44 -7.48
CA ILE A 76 7.76 -12.56 -6.73
C ILE A 76 8.91 -13.31 -6.05
N GLN A 77 8.74 -13.63 -4.79
CA GLN A 77 9.69 -14.44 -4.05
C GLN A 77 8.93 -15.54 -3.32
N THR A 78 9.48 -16.74 -3.35
CA THR A 78 8.92 -17.85 -2.59
C THR A 78 9.91 -18.28 -1.52
N ARG A 79 9.39 -18.72 -0.40
CA ARG A 79 10.21 -19.28 0.67
C ARG A 79 9.41 -20.35 1.41
N SER A 80 10.10 -21.18 2.14
CA SER A 80 9.45 -22.21 2.94
C SER A 80 9.93 -22.14 4.38
N TYR A 81 9.07 -22.56 5.29
CA TYR A 81 9.41 -22.64 6.70
C TYR A 81 8.71 -23.84 7.31
N GLU A 82 9.24 -24.28 8.42
CA GLU A 82 8.66 -25.38 9.17
C GLU A 82 7.69 -24.84 10.20
N ALA A 83 6.44 -25.27 10.13
CA ALA A 83 5.43 -24.83 11.07
C ALA A 83 5.58 -25.56 12.41
N LYS A 84 4.87 -25.08 13.43
CA LYS A 84 4.96 -25.66 14.77
C LYS A 84 4.54 -27.13 14.83
N ASP A 85 3.68 -27.54 13.91
CA ASP A 85 3.20 -28.92 13.83
C ASP A 85 4.16 -29.83 13.03
N GLY A 86 5.30 -29.31 12.61
CA GLY A 86 6.28 -30.09 11.84
C GLY A 86 6.05 -30.12 10.34
N THR A 87 5.00 -29.52 9.85
CA THR A 87 4.73 -29.48 8.41
C THR A 87 5.49 -28.35 7.75
N ARG A 88 5.92 -28.56 6.50
CA ARG A 88 6.59 -27.53 5.73
C ARG A 88 5.55 -26.68 5.01
N ARG A 89 5.65 -25.39 5.21
CA ARG A 89 4.75 -24.43 4.61
C ARG A 89 5.49 -23.56 3.61
N TYR A 90 4.78 -23.17 2.56
CA TYR A 90 5.33 -22.36 1.48
C TYR A 90 4.63 -21.01 1.44
N ILE A 91 5.41 -19.96 1.26
CA ILE A 91 4.88 -18.61 1.16
C ILE A 91 5.32 -18.02 -0.17
N THR A 92 4.37 -17.42 -0.88
CA THR A 92 4.63 -16.63 -2.08
C THR A 92 4.30 -15.19 -1.76
N GLU A 93 5.27 -14.31 -1.93
CA GLU A 93 5.11 -12.90 -1.59
C GLU A 93 5.79 -12.03 -2.65
N VAL A 94 5.47 -10.76 -2.64
CA VAL A 94 6.08 -9.77 -3.52
C VAL A 94 7.05 -8.95 -2.69
N VAL A 95 8.32 -8.93 -3.11
CA VAL A 95 9.32 -8.06 -2.51
C VAL A 95 9.31 -6.78 -3.32
N ALA A 96 8.93 -5.68 -2.69
CA ALA A 96 8.77 -4.41 -3.37
C ALA A 96 10.10 -3.72 -3.59
N ASP A 97 10.33 -3.26 -4.81
CA ASP A 97 11.45 -2.38 -5.14
C ASP A 97 11.01 -0.93 -5.09
N GLU A 98 9.71 -0.70 -5.32
CA GLU A 98 9.14 0.64 -5.34
C GLU A 98 7.72 0.59 -4.79
N VAL A 99 7.38 1.57 -3.97
CA VAL A 99 6.02 1.73 -3.46
C VAL A 99 5.58 3.16 -3.75
N GLN A 100 4.46 3.30 -4.43
CA GLN A 100 3.89 4.61 -4.71
C GLN A 100 2.65 4.82 -3.86
N PHE A 101 2.61 5.96 -3.20
CA PHE A 101 1.48 6.32 -2.34
C PHE A 101 0.48 7.09 -3.21
N LEU A 102 -0.63 6.43 -3.52
CA LEU A 102 -1.62 6.99 -4.44
C LEU A 102 -2.71 7.78 -3.71
N GLU A 103 -2.75 7.65 -2.39
CA GLU A 103 -3.59 8.48 -1.53
C GLU A 103 -2.74 9.01 -0.39
N TRP A 104 -2.80 10.32 -0.15
CA TRP A 104 -1.99 10.99 0.86
C TRP A 104 -2.84 11.41 2.06
N GLY A 105 -2.18 11.59 3.21
CA GLY A 105 -2.80 12.07 4.42
C GLY A 105 -3.25 10.95 5.34
N ASP A 106 -3.32 11.25 6.63
CA ASP A 106 -3.82 10.30 7.61
C ASP A 106 -5.27 10.63 7.97
N LYS A 107 -5.86 9.80 8.79
CA LYS A 107 -7.25 9.99 9.19
C LYS A 107 -7.49 11.31 9.89
N LYS A 108 -6.52 11.76 10.68
CA LYS A 108 -6.66 13.02 11.39
C LYS A 108 -6.69 14.20 10.43
N GLN A 109 -5.79 14.17 9.45
CA GLN A 109 -5.75 15.22 8.45
C GLN A 109 -7.02 15.26 7.63
N GLN A 110 -7.56 14.10 7.31
CA GLN A 110 -8.81 14.04 6.57
C GLN A 110 -9.97 14.64 7.36
N GLN A 111 -10.05 14.32 8.65
CA GLN A 111 -11.10 14.88 9.50
C GLN A 111 -11.00 16.40 9.59
N GLN A 112 -9.78 16.91 9.70
CA GLN A 112 -9.59 18.35 9.73
C GLN A 112 -10.01 19.00 8.42
N ARG A 113 -9.70 18.37 7.32
CA ARG A 113 -10.12 18.88 6.02
C ARG A 113 -11.64 18.92 5.90
N ASP A 114 -12.27 17.83 6.30
CA ASP A 114 -13.71 17.75 6.25
C ASP A 114 -14.39 18.82 7.11
N ASN A 115 -13.81 19.10 8.26
CA ASN A 115 -14.37 20.12 9.15
C ASN A 115 -14.19 21.54 8.59
N ASN A 116 -13.19 21.72 7.76
CA ASN A 116 -12.92 23.03 7.17
C ASN A 116 -13.52 23.20 5.78
N ASP A 117 -14.11 22.17 5.25
CA ASP A 117 -14.58 22.20 3.89
C ASP A 117 -15.54 23.33 3.60
N ASN A 118 -16.35 23.69 4.57
CA ASN A 118 -17.31 24.76 4.35
C ASN A 118 -16.65 26.11 4.17
N ALA A 119 -15.46 26.28 4.71
CA ALA A 119 -14.77 27.55 4.61
C ALA A 119 -13.83 27.61 3.44
N ASP A 120 -13.10 26.52 3.20
CA ASP A 120 -12.02 26.56 2.26
C ASP A 120 -12.31 25.93 0.93
N TYR A 121 -13.41 25.31 0.84
CA TYR A 121 -13.72 24.57 -0.35
C TYR A 121 -13.64 25.37 -1.63
N ILE A 122 -13.91 26.61 -1.50
CA ILE A 122 -13.87 27.53 -2.58
C ILE A 122 -12.52 27.64 -3.21
N GLU A 123 -11.52 27.52 -2.38
CA GLU A 123 -10.19 27.69 -2.83
C GLU A 123 -9.75 26.72 -3.77
N VAL A 124 -10.23 25.69 -3.56
CA VAL A 124 -9.67 24.63 -4.30
C VAL A 124 -9.86 24.73 -5.71
N GLU A 125 -10.05 25.61 -6.03
CA GLU A 125 -9.93 25.70 -7.18
C GLU A 125 -9.02 25.64 -7.85
N ASP A 126 -8.73 25.61 -7.83
CA ASP A 126 -8.07 25.50 -8.52
C ASP A 126 -7.12 25.24 -8.81
N ASP A 127 -6.84 25.37 -8.90
CA ASP A 127 -5.83 25.25 -9.37
C ASP A 127 -5.40 24.32 -9.95
N GLY A 128 -5.83 23.96 -10.20
CA GLY A 128 -5.56 23.05 -10.75
C GLY A 128 -4.50 22.51 -10.89
N ASP A 129 -4.16 22.77 -10.71
CA ASP A 129 -3.25 22.27 -10.91
C ASP A 129 -2.88 21.22 -10.51
N ILE A 130 -3.16 21.26 -10.29
CA ILE A 130 -2.90 20.32 -9.96
C ILE A 130 -2.74 19.35 -10.24
N PRO A 131 -2.82 19.31 -10.41
CA PRO A 131 -2.74 18.24 -10.65
C PRO A 131 -2.67 17.47 -11.02
N PHE A 132 -2.98 17.62 -11.31
CA PHE A 132 -2.98 16.74 -11.38
C PHE A 132 -2.71 16.37 -11.33
N ASN A 133 -2.77 17.05 -11.04
CA ASN A 133 -2.68 16.52 -10.45
C ASN A 133 -2.50 16.10 -10.00
N LEU A 134 -2.72 16.59 -9.82
CA LEU A 134 -2.87 16.02 -9.17
C LEU A 134 -2.90 15.41 -9.16
N ALA A 135 -3.21 15.71 -9.27
CA ALA A 135 -3.50 15.03 -8.99
C ALA A 135 -3.44 14.66 -9.10
N VAL A 136 -3.69 15.16 -9.36
CA VAL A 136 -3.79 14.84 -9.13
C VAL A 136 -3.62 14.90 -8.90
N SER A 137 -3.75 15.37 -8.83
CA SER A 137 -3.81 15.35 -8.24
C SER A 137 -3.71 15.53 -7.85
N GLN A 138 -4.07 15.94 -7.63
CA GLN A 138 -4.24 16.02 -7.00
C GLN A 138 -4.20 15.74 -6.81
N ALA A 139 -4.36 16.14 -6.97
CA ALA A 139 -4.48 15.86 -6.44
C ALA A 139 -4.34 15.74 -6.29
N ALA A 140 -4.63 16.10 -6.34
CA ALA A 140 -4.66 16.05 -5.87
C ALA A 140 -4.56 15.98 -5.80
#